data_74ecd79c0b475b51f990aa1eed917f15
#
_entry.id   74ecd79c0b475b51f990aa1eed917f15
#
_cell.length_a   1.000
_cell.length_b   1.000
_cell.length_c   1.000
_cell.angle_alpha   90.00
_cell.angle_beta   90.00
_cell.angle_gamma   90.00
#
_symmetry.space_group_name_H-M   'P 1'
#
loop_
_entity.id
_entity.type
_entity.pdbx_description
1 polymer ?
#
loop_
_entity_poly.entity_id
_entity_poly.type
_entity_poly.pdbx_seq_one_letter_code
_entity_poly.pdbx_strand_id
1 'polypeptide(L)'
;IFKNTATGDYRLVLSSIGYNTGYITLNGVKRHTDLGPIVLDSASIALEGVTITGSSQISRADRKLVFPSERQMKTSTNGVNLLQELMLPRILVNPMNNEIGLSGGGELQLRINGVKAEIDEIKAIRPADIIRIEYHDNPGLRYGNAEVVLDYIVRRPETGGNFGADISQGLNTMWGNYNLYGKVNHKKSEFGFSYYMGPRDFNGMYRDNEEEFHLADGTTLRRLEKGEPSKATMCQH
;
A
#
# COMPACT_ATOMS: atom_id res chain seq x y z
N ILE A 1 -40.29 -30.58 -4.76
CA ILE A 1 -41.04 -31.84 -4.88
C ILE A 1 -40.22 -32.77 -5.76
N PHE A 2 -39.78 -33.90 -5.17
CA PHE A 2 -39.13 -34.98 -5.93
C PHE A 2 -40.23 -35.86 -6.54
N LYS A 3 -40.21 -36.00 -7.85
CA LYS A 3 -41.19 -36.85 -8.57
C LYS A 3 -40.50 -38.11 -9.08
N ASN A 4 -41.21 -39.24 -9.10
CA ASN A 4 -40.74 -40.53 -9.63
C ASN A 4 -39.49 -41.10 -8.92
N THR A 5 -39.36 -40.91 -7.62
CA THR A 5 -38.34 -41.60 -6.81
C THR A 5 -38.74 -43.06 -6.59
N ALA A 6 -37.79 -43.99 -6.76
CA ALA A 6 -38.00 -45.39 -6.47
C ALA A 6 -38.26 -45.63 -4.96
N THR A 7 -38.85 -46.76 -4.60
CA THR A 7 -38.98 -47.17 -3.20
C THR A 7 -37.57 -47.51 -2.64
N GLY A 8 -37.21 -46.97 -1.48
CA GLY A 8 -35.90 -47.23 -0.89
C GLY A 8 -35.57 -46.28 0.24
N ASP A 9 -34.35 -46.37 0.72
CA ASP A 9 -33.81 -45.50 1.77
C ASP A 9 -33.10 -44.33 1.13
N TYR A 10 -33.36 -43.13 1.68
CA TYR A 10 -32.83 -41.90 1.15
C TYR A 10 -32.21 -41.05 2.28
N ARG A 11 -31.16 -40.34 1.94
CA ARG A 11 -30.63 -39.27 2.78
C ARG A 11 -30.86 -37.93 2.09
N LEU A 12 -31.71 -37.11 2.65
CA LEU A 12 -31.96 -35.76 2.19
C LEU A 12 -30.94 -34.81 2.83
N VAL A 13 -30.26 -34.05 2.01
CA VAL A 13 -29.32 -33.01 2.42
C VAL A 13 -29.91 -31.67 2.05
N LEU A 14 -30.08 -30.79 3.04
CA LEU A 14 -30.59 -29.45 2.84
C LEU A 14 -29.48 -28.47 3.14
N SER A 15 -29.14 -27.61 2.20
CA SER A 15 -28.14 -26.55 2.39
C SER A 15 -28.69 -25.24 1.86
N SER A 16 -28.45 -24.18 2.60
CA SER A 16 -28.77 -22.80 2.21
C SER A 16 -27.73 -21.87 2.78
N ILE A 17 -27.47 -20.76 2.09
CA ILE A 17 -26.53 -19.72 2.57
C ILE A 17 -27.07 -19.13 3.87
N GLY A 18 -26.24 -19.11 4.92
CA GLY A 18 -26.62 -18.60 6.24
C GLY A 18 -27.30 -19.61 7.18
N TYR A 19 -27.39 -20.89 6.78
CA TYR A 19 -27.96 -21.98 7.59
C TYR A 19 -27.00 -23.16 7.68
N ASN A 20 -27.06 -23.88 8.81
CA ASN A 20 -26.36 -25.14 8.97
C ASN A 20 -26.96 -26.21 8.04
N THR A 21 -26.09 -27.02 7.45
CA THR A 21 -26.56 -28.12 6.58
C THR A 21 -27.34 -29.13 7.41
N GLY A 22 -28.60 -29.29 7.08
CA GLY A 22 -29.49 -30.30 7.68
C GLY A 22 -29.41 -31.63 6.96
N TYR A 23 -29.50 -32.73 7.71
CA TYR A 23 -29.57 -34.09 7.17
C TYR A 23 -30.79 -34.80 7.70
N ILE A 24 -31.60 -35.39 6.79
CA ILE A 24 -32.76 -36.19 7.14
C ILE A 24 -32.61 -37.56 6.50
N THR A 25 -32.61 -38.60 7.32
CA THR A 25 -32.60 -39.98 6.84
C THR A 25 -34.04 -40.46 6.70
N LEU A 26 -34.39 -40.96 5.53
CA LEU A 26 -35.70 -41.47 5.19
C LEU A 26 -35.55 -42.95 4.89
N ASN A 27 -36.12 -43.81 5.73
CA ASN A 27 -36.05 -45.25 5.57
C ASN A 27 -37.37 -45.79 5.00
N GLY A 28 -37.29 -46.65 3.99
CA GLY A 28 -38.43 -47.33 3.42
C GLY A 28 -39.46 -46.41 2.76
N VAL A 29 -39.01 -45.34 2.08
CA VAL A 29 -39.89 -44.39 1.41
C VAL A 29 -40.76 -45.13 0.38
N LYS A 30 -42.09 -45.08 0.60
CA LYS A 30 -43.10 -45.62 -0.31
C LYS A 30 -43.83 -44.44 -0.95
N ARG A 31 -44.47 -44.65 -2.04
CA ARG A 31 -45.13 -43.74 -2.98
C ARG A 31 -45.38 -42.26 -2.66
N HIS A 32 -45.66 -41.87 -1.45
CA HIS A 32 -45.91 -40.46 -1.07
C HIS A 32 -45.46 -40.24 0.36
N THR A 33 -44.49 -39.41 0.57
CA THR A 33 -44.00 -39.05 1.90
C THR A 33 -43.98 -37.55 1.98
N ASP A 34 -44.78 -37.00 2.88
CA ASP A 34 -44.75 -35.57 3.21
C ASP A 34 -43.85 -35.39 4.46
N LEU A 35 -42.83 -34.59 4.34
CA LEU A 35 -41.88 -34.34 5.41
C LEU A 35 -42.27 -33.13 6.29
N GLY A 36 -43.39 -32.46 5.91
CA GLY A 36 -43.80 -31.25 6.59
C GLY A 36 -42.78 -30.10 6.47
N PRO A 37 -42.92 -29.05 7.26
CA PRO A 37 -41.99 -27.95 7.29
C PRO A 37 -40.66 -28.37 7.96
N ILE A 38 -39.55 -28.17 7.24
CA ILE A 38 -38.20 -28.45 7.73
C ILE A 38 -37.58 -27.14 8.16
N VAL A 39 -37.22 -27.02 9.43
CA VAL A 39 -36.53 -25.88 9.98
C VAL A 39 -35.04 -26.13 9.91
N LEU A 40 -34.29 -25.20 9.32
CA LEU A 40 -32.83 -25.19 9.35
C LEU A 40 -32.38 -24.20 10.43
N ASP A 41 -31.43 -24.63 11.24
CA ASP A 41 -30.78 -23.75 12.21
C ASP A 41 -29.94 -22.69 11.49
N SER A 42 -30.11 -21.42 11.85
CA SER A 42 -29.26 -20.37 11.32
C SER A 42 -27.82 -20.66 11.69
N ALA A 43 -26.94 -20.72 10.70
CA ALA A 43 -25.53 -20.67 10.96
C ALA A 43 -25.24 -19.24 11.45
N SER A 44 -25.13 -19.05 12.76
CA SER A 44 -24.40 -17.92 13.27
C SER A 44 -22.97 -18.11 12.80
N ILE A 45 -22.56 -17.39 11.76
CA ILE A 45 -21.16 -17.22 11.43
C ILE A 45 -20.61 -16.37 12.57
N ALA A 46 -20.32 -16.98 13.70
CA ALA A 46 -19.27 -16.51 14.55
C ALA A 46 -18.03 -16.55 13.66
N LEU A 47 -17.59 -15.40 13.22
CA LEU A 47 -16.25 -15.21 12.67
C LEU A 47 -15.26 -15.42 13.82
N GLU A 48 -15.19 -16.61 14.37
CA GLU A 48 -13.99 -17.07 15.03
C GLU A 48 -12.92 -17.08 13.94
N GLY A 49 -11.95 -16.19 14.16
CA GLY A 49 -10.77 -15.98 13.35
C GLY A 49 -10.56 -16.99 12.24
N VAL A 50 -11.17 -16.74 11.08
CA VAL A 50 -10.69 -17.34 9.86
C VAL A 50 -9.30 -16.78 9.71
N THR A 51 -8.31 -17.52 10.19
CA THR A 51 -6.94 -17.40 9.69
C THR A 51 -7.07 -17.74 8.22
N ILE A 52 -7.30 -16.71 7.41
CA ILE A 52 -7.26 -16.82 5.97
C ILE A 52 -5.80 -17.08 5.65
N THR A 53 -5.42 -18.35 5.58
CA THR A 53 -4.30 -18.84 4.77
C THR A 53 -4.70 -18.82 3.28
N GLY A 54 -5.63 -17.96 2.92
CA GLY A 54 -5.95 -17.58 1.57
C GLY A 54 -5.06 -16.41 1.18
N SER A 55 -4.56 -16.42 -0.03
CA SER A 55 -3.67 -15.40 -0.57
C SER A 55 -4.09 -14.00 -0.10
N SER A 56 -3.16 -13.27 0.52
CA SER A 56 -3.34 -11.86 0.91
C SER A 56 -3.63 -10.96 -0.31
N GLN A 57 -3.78 -11.55 -1.49
CA GLN A 57 -4.01 -10.87 -2.76
C GLN A 57 -5.13 -11.55 -3.54
N ILE A 58 -6.09 -10.76 -3.99
CA ILE A 58 -7.17 -11.18 -4.89
C ILE A 58 -6.99 -10.46 -6.22
N SER A 59 -6.72 -11.21 -7.29
CA SER A 59 -6.62 -10.66 -8.63
C SER A 59 -8.02 -10.45 -9.22
N ARG A 60 -8.27 -9.27 -9.77
CA ARG A 60 -9.43 -8.91 -10.58
C ARG A 60 -8.95 -8.55 -11.99
N ALA A 61 -9.88 -8.36 -12.91
CA ALA A 61 -9.54 -8.07 -14.31
C ALA A 61 -8.76 -6.75 -14.48
N ASP A 62 -9.03 -5.76 -13.62
CA ASP A 62 -8.50 -4.40 -13.72
C ASP A 62 -7.52 -4.02 -12.57
N ARG A 63 -7.43 -4.85 -11.53
CA ARG A 63 -6.64 -4.56 -10.33
C ARG A 63 -6.34 -5.79 -9.49
N LYS A 64 -5.38 -5.65 -8.60
CA LYS A 64 -5.15 -6.60 -7.51
C LYS A 64 -5.57 -5.97 -6.19
N LEU A 65 -6.37 -6.67 -5.42
CA LEU A 65 -6.73 -6.28 -4.06
C LEU A 65 -5.72 -6.92 -3.12
N VAL A 66 -5.01 -6.12 -2.38
CA VAL A 66 -3.97 -6.57 -1.44
C VAL A 66 -4.43 -6.27 -0.03
N PHE A 67 -4.53 -7.31 0.80
CA PHE A 67 -4.96 -7.23 2.18
C PHE A 67 -3.76 -7.41 3.10
N PRO A 68 -3.31 -6.36 3.80
CA PRO A 68 -2.22 -6.48 4.74
C PRO A 68 -2.57 -7.43 5.88
N SER A 69 -1.64 -8.29 6.25
CA SER A 69 -1.77 -9.15 7.43
C SER A 69 -1.57 -8.33 8.71
N GLU A 70 -2.09 -8.82 9.83
CA GLU A 70 -1.87 -8.18 11.14
C GLU A 70 -0.39 -8.00 11.47
N ARG A 71 0.45 -8.97 11.08
CA ARG A 71 1.90 -8.88 11.27
C ARG A 71 2.47 -7.69 10.50
N GLN A 72 2.16 -7.57 9.21
CA GLN A 72 2.64 -6.47 8.37
C GLN A 72 2.15 -5.11 8.88
N MET A 73 0.90 -5.03 9.34
CA MET A 73 0.37 -3.81 9.96
C MET A 73 1.07 -3.43 11.27
N LYS A 74 1.45 -4.41 12.08
CA LYS A 74 2.15 -4.18 13.36
C LYS A 74 3.63 -3.81 13.19
N THR A 75 4.29 -4.34 12.14
CA THR A 75 5.71 -4.04 11.85
C THR A 75 5.89 -2.72 11.12
N SER A 76 4.85 -2.22 10.48
CA SER A 76 4.90 -0.97 9.71
C SER A 76 4.54 0.22 10.59
N THR A 77 5.25 1.33 10.40
CA THR A 77 5.02 2.59 11.14
C THR A 77 4.07 3.52 10.41
N ASN A 78 3.99 3.43 9.09
CA ASN A 78 3.16 4.29 8.24
C ASN A 78 2.74 3.57 6.95
N GLY A 79 1.95 4.23 6.10
CA GLY A 79 1.47 3.65 4.85
C GLY A 79 2.56 3.33 3.83
N VAL A 80 3.69 4.05 3.85
CA VAL A 80 4.83 3.79 2.94
C VAL A 80 5.61 2.57 3.39
N ASN A 81 5.90 2.44 4.68
CA ASN A 81 6.58 1.24 5.21
C ASN A 81 5.76 -0.03 4.96
N LEU A 82 4.44 0.08 5.00
CA LEU A 82 3.58 -1.06 4.68
C LEU A 82 3.76 -1.56 3.25
N LEU A 83 4.00 -0.70 2.26
CA LEU A 83 4.29 -1.12 0.89
C LEU A 83 5.56 -1.95 0.79
N GLN A 84 6.59 -1.61 1.57
CA GLN A 84 7.83 -2.38 1.63
C GLN A 84 7.56 -3.81 2.11
N GLU A 85 6.74 -3.97 3.15
CA GLU A 85 6.35 -5.29 3.69
C GLU A 85 5.47 -6.09 2.72
N LEU A 86 4.71 -5.42 1.85
CA LEU A 86 3.82 -6.06 0.88
C LEU A 86 4.53 -6.54 -0.38
N MET A 87 5.74 -6.04 -0.67
CA MET A 87 6.57 -6.42 -1.82
C MET A 87 5.78 -6.46 -3.13
N LEU A 88 5.05 -5.39 -3.44
CA LEU A 88 4.23 -5.32 -4.64
C LEU A 88 5.10 -5.27 -5.90
N PRO A 89 4.68 -5.93 -7.00
CA PRO A 89 5.40 -5.89 -8.26
C PRO A 89 5.66 -4.46 -8.74
N ARG A 90 6.84 -4.20 -9.31
CA ARG A 90 7.26 -2.90 -9.83
C ARG A 90 7.36 -1.77 -8.79
N ILE A 91 6.87 -1.93 -7.57
CA ILE A 91 6.96 -0.90 -6.53
C ILE A 91 8.32 -1.00 -5.83
N LEU A 92 9.03 0.12 -5.80
CA LEU A 92 10.27 0.30 -5.07
C LEU A 92 10.03 1.27 -3.94
N VAL A 93 10.39 0.89 -2.73
CA VAL A 93 10.33 1.76 -1.56
C VAL A 93 11.75 1.98 -1.06
N ASN A 94 12.16 3.24 -0.98
CA ASN A 94 13.41 3.61 -0.33
C ASN A 94 13.15 3.85 1.16
N PRO A 95 13.60 2.98 2.06
CA PRO A 95 13.31 3.11 3.48
C PRO A 95 14.01 4.28 4.16
N MET A 96 15.06 4.84 3.55
CA MET A 96 15.83 5.95 4.15
C MET A 96 15.11 7.30 4.05
N ASN A 97 14.40 7.53 2.97
CA ASN A 97 13.68 8.79 2.72
C ASN A 97 12.16 8.60 2.53
N ASN A 98 11.68 7.37 2.72
CA ASN A 98 10.27 7.00 2.52
C ASN A 98 9.73 7.39 1.13
N GLU A 99 10.56 7.34 0.10
CA GLU A 99 10.14 7.56 -1.27
C GLU A 99 9.61 6.27 -1.90
N ILE A 100 8.62 6.44 -2.79
CA ILE A 100 8.04 5.36 -3.57
C ILE A 100 8.33 5.61 -5.05
N GLY A 101 8.87 4.62 -5.72
CA GLY A 101 9.18 4.67 -7.16
C GLY A 101 8.69 3.43 -7.88
N LEU A 102 8.89 3.42 -9.20
CA LEU A 102 8.62 2.28 -10.07
C LEU A 102 9.91 1.67 -10.61
N SER A 103 10.00 0.35 -10.57
CA SER A 103 11.02 -0.39 -11.31
C SER A 103 10.76 -0.24 -12.81
N GLY A 104 11.76 0.27 -13.52
CA GLY A 104 11.64 0.59 -14.94
C GLY A 104 11.20 2.02 -15.25
N GLY A 105 10.96 2.85 -14.24
CA GLY A 105 10.48 4.23 -14.40
C GLY A 105 8.97 4.30 -14.63
N GLY A 106 8.50 5.49 -15.02
CA GLY A 106 7.09 5.75 -15.27
C GLY A 106 6.41 6.54 -14.16
N GLU A 107 5.16 6.91 -14.38
CA GLU A 107 4.37 7.70 -13.44
C GLU A 107 3.61 6.79 -12.46
N LEU A 108 3.86 6.97 -11.17
CA LEU A 108 3.10 6.35 -10.10
C LEU A 108 2.07 7.34 -9.57
N GLN A 109 0.81 6.94 -9.52
CA GLN A 109 -0.24 7.73 -8.89
C GLN A 109 -0.67 7.11 -7.56
N LEU A 110 -0.57 7.88 -6.50
CA LEU A 110 -1.05 7.53 -5.17
C LEU A 110 -2.47 8.05 -4.95
N ARG A 111 -3.30 7.27 -4.29
CA ARG A 111 -4.69 7.62 -3.98
C ARG A 111 -5.08 7.13 -2.59
N ILE A 112 -6.06 7.82 -2.00
CA ILE A 112 -6.70 7.43 -0.74
C ILE A 112 -8.21 7.45 -0.97
N ASN A 113 -8.85 6.28 -0.83
CA ASN A 113 -10.30 6.11 -1.05
C ASN A 113 -10.77 6.71 -2.39
N GLY A 114 -10.00 6.47 -3.46
CA GLY A 114 -10.32 6.96 -4.80
C GLY A 114 -9.95 8.41 -5.10
N VAL A 115 -9.40 9.18 -4.17
CA VAL A 115 -8.93 10.56 -4.36
C VAL A 115 -7.42 10.58 -4.52
N LYS A 116 -6.89 11.36 -5.48
CA LYS A 116 -5.44 11.54 -5.67
C LYS A 116 -4.83 12.11 -4.38
N ALA A 117 -3.71 11.57 -3.96
CA ALA A 117 -3.02 11.92 -2.73
C ALA A 117 -1.52 12.08 -2.96
N GLU A 118 -0.89 12.89 -2.14
CA GLU A 118 0.56 13.07 -2.12
C GLU A 118 1.21 12.07 -1.16
N ILE A 119 2.52 11.89 -1.29
CA ILE A 119 3.28 10.91 -0.50
C ILE A 119 3.18 11.18 1.01
N ASP A 120 3.14 12.45 1.41
CA ASP A 120 3.04 12.83 2.82
C ASP A 120 1.69 12.46 3.44
N GLU A 121 0.62 12.45 2.63
CA GLU A 121 -0.66 11.92 3.06
C GLU A 121 -0.63 10.41 3.27
N ILE A 122 0.11 9.67 2.43
CA ILE A 122 0.33 8.23 2.61
C ILE A 122 1.16 7.94 3.86
N LYS A 123 2.19 8.76 4.13
CA LYS A 123 2.98 8.67 5.38
C LYS A 123 2.10 8.92 6.61
N ALA A 124 1.11 9.81 6.52
CA ALA A 124 0.18 10.08 7.60
C ALA A 124 -0.86 8.97 7.85
N ILE A 125 -0.92 7.91 7.03
CA ILE A 125 -1.85 6.79 7.25
C ILE A 125 -1.29 5.85 8.31
N ARG A 126 -2.09 5.56 9.34
CA ARG A 126 -1.77 4.48 10.27
C ARG A 126 -2.04 3.13 9.62
N PRO A 127 -1.09 2.18 9.63
CA PRO A 127 -1.29 0.87 9.03
C PRO A 127 -2.56 0.15 9.51
N ALA A 128 -2.93 0.32 10.77
CA ALA A 128 -4.13 -0.28 11.35
C ALA A 128 -5.46 0.24 10.75
N ASP A 129 -5.44 1.40 10.10
CA ASP A 129 -6.63 1.97 9.45
C ASP A 129 -6.75 1.51 7.99
N ILE A 130 -5.72 0.84 7.44
CA ILE A 130 -5.73 0.35 6.06
C ILE A 130 -6.54 -0.94 5.99
N ILE A 131 -7.61 -0.92 5.20
CA ILE A 131 -8.44 -2.10 4.96
C ILE A 131 -7.81 -2.98 3.87
N ARG A 132 -7.36 -2.35 2.78
CA ARG A 132 -6.69 -2.97 1.64
C ARG A 132 -6.00 -1.92 0.80
N ILE A 133 -5.09 -2.37 -0.06
CA ILE A 133 -4.52 -1.55 -1.14
C ILE A 133 -5.00 -2.11 -2.47
N GLU A 134 -5.52 -1.26 -3.34
CA GLU A 134 -5.89 -1.60 -4.69
C GLU A 134 -4.73 -1.23 -5.62
N TYR A 135 -4.07 -2.25 -6.15
CA TYR A 135 -2.94 -2.12 -7.06
C TYR A 135 -3.41 -2.27 -8.49
N HIS A 136 -3.28 -1.22 -9.29
CA HIS A 136 -3.57 -1.22 -10.71
C HIS A 136 -2.27 -1.15 -11.48
N ASP A 137 -1.97 -2.19 -12.26
CA ASP A 137 -0.85 -2.22 -13.18
C ASP A 137 -1.38 -1.94 -14.59
N ASN A 138 -0.86 -0.91 -15.22
CA ASN A 138 -1.34 -0.40 -16.49
C ASN A 138 -2.85 -0.06 -16.49
N PRO A 139 -3.29 0.90 -15.65
CA PRO A 139 -4.70 1.17 -15.36
C PRO A 139 -5.48 1.82 -16.50
N GLY A 140 -4.82 2.13 -17.62
CA GLY A 140 -5.42 2.76 -18.79
C GLY A 140 -5.75 4.26 -18.60
N LEU A 141 -6.40 4.85 -19.60
CA LEU A 141 -6.63 6.30 -19.71
C LEU A 141 -7.44 6.94 -18.56
N ARG A 142 -8.13 6.14 -17.76
CA ARG A 142 -8.91 6.62 -16.61
C ARG A 142 -8.04 7.35 -15.57
N TYR A 143 -6.77 7.01 -15.49
CA TYR A 143 -5.84 7.57 -14.52
C TYR A 143 -4.76 8.45 -15.17
N GLY A 144 -5.03 8.94 -16.39
CA GLY A 144 -4.09 9.77 -17.14
C GLY A 144 -2.90 8.97 -17.65
N ASN A 145 -1.69 9.47 -17.44
CA ASN A 145 -0.44 8.83 -17.88
C ASN A 145 0.14 7.87 -16.83
N ALA A 146 -0.59 7.61 -15.72
CA ALA A 146 -0.10 6.75 -14.67
C ALA A 146 0.06 5.31 -15.17
N GLU A 147 1.27 4.75 -15.05
CA GLU A 147 1.54 3.35 -15.34
C GLU A 147 1.12 2.42 -14.21
N VAL A 148 1.18 2.92 -12.98
CA VAL A 148 0.72 2.20 -11.81
C VAL A 148 -0.10 3.14 -10.93
N VAL A 149 -1.20 2.63 -10.38
CA VAL A 149 -2.01 3.33 -9.38
C VAL A 149 -2.08 2.48 -8.12
N LEU A 150 -1.80 3.12 -6.99
CA LEU A 150 -1.97 2.56 -5.65
C LEU A 150 -3.09 3.32 -4.95
N ASP A 151 -4.22 2.67 -4.71
CA ASP A 151 -5.34 3.26 -3.97
C ASP A 151 -5.44 2.61 -2.59
N TYR A 152 -5.14 3.38 -1.56
CA TYR A 152 -5.25 2.97 -0.17
C TYR A 152 -6.70 3.11 0.28
N ILE A 153 -7.37 1.99 0.47
CA ILE A 153 -8.71 1.97 1.03
C ILE A 153 -8.59 1.93 2.56
N VAL A 154 -8.88 3.06 3.17
CA VAL A 154 -8.71 3.27 4.61
C VAL A 154 -10.03 3.54 5.32
N ARG A 155 -10.11 3.14 6.59
CA ARG A 155 -11.18 3.58 7.49
C ARG A 155 -10.98 5.07 7.77
N ARG A 156 -12.03 5.83 7.69
CA ARG A 156 -12.02 7.24 8.11
C ARG A 156 -12.70 7.32 9.47
N PRO A 157 -11.98 7.57 10.56
CA PRO A 157 -12.62 7.92 11.83
C PRO A 157 -13.35 9.24 11.63
N GLU A 158 -14.56 9.37 12.21
CA GLU A 158 -15.33 10.62 12.14
C GLU A 158 -14.60 11.79 12.81
N THR A 159 -13.80 11.51 13.80
CA THR A 159 -12.97 12.51 14.48
C THR A 159 -11.67 11.86 14.94
N GLY A 160 -10.55 12.50 14.65
CA GLY A 160 -9.23 12.01 15.01
C GLY A 160 -8.14 12.67 14.18
N GLY A 161 -6.91 12.35 14.48
CA GLY A 161 -5.75 12.86 13.72
C GLY A 161 -4.55 11.96 13.85
N ASN A 162 -3.64 12.13 12.92
CA ASN A 162 -2.36 11.46 12.88
C ASN A 162 -1.27 12.46 12.54
N PHE A 163 -0.12 12.35 13.22
CA PHE A 163 1.03 13.22 13.03
C PHE A 163 2.27 12.36 12.92
N GLY A 164 3.21 12.77 12.09
CA GLY A 164 4.48 12.10 11.96
C GLY A 164 5.61 13.08 11.67
N ALA A 165 6.83 12.62 11.89
CA ALA A 165 8.04 13.34 11.56
C ALA A 165 9.08 12.35 11.02
N ASP A 166 9.71 12.71 9.90
CA ASP A 166 10.89 12.04 9.39
C ASP A 166 12.09 12.96 9.61
N ILE A 167 13.08 12.49 10.33
CA ILE A 167 14.28 13.26 10.65
C ILE A 167 15.50 12.47 10.22
N SER A 168 16.29 13.05 9.33
CA SER A 168 17.58 12.52 8.90
C SER A 168 18.64 13.58 9.06
N GLN A 169 19.70 13.30 9.81
CA GLN A 169 20.77 14.23 10.11
C GLN A 169 22.14 13.58 9.98
N GLY A 170 23.04 14.23 9.27
CA GLY A 170 24.46 13.87 9.25
C GLY A 170 25.12 14.15 10.59
N LEU A 171 25.96 13.25 11.08
CA LEU A 171 26.53 13.32 12.43
C LEU A 171 27.59 14.44 12.60
N ASN A 172 28.26 14.80 11.52
CA ASN A 172 29.40 15.75 11.57
C ASN A 172 29.23 16.99 10.69
N THR A 173 28.10 17.12 10.03
CA THR A 173 27.78 18.24 9.13
C THR A 173 26.34 18.65 9.30
N MET A 174 26.01 19.92 9.01
CA MET A 174 24.62 20.37 8.94
C MET A 174 23.99 19.96 7.61
N TRP A 175 23.93 18.65 7.41
CA TRP A 175 23.28 18.02 6.25
C TRP A 175 22.15 17.16 6.75
N GLY A 176 20.92 17.61 6.54
CA GLY A 176 19.77 16.93 7.08
C GLY A 176 18.52 17.11 6.21
N ASN A 177 17.52 16.26 6.47
CA ASN A 177 16.16 16.40 5.98
C ASN A 177 15.23 16.28 7.17
N TYR A 178 14.33 17.23 7.30
CA TYR A 178 13.32 17.27 8.35
C TYR A 178 11.96 17.42 7.68
N ASN A 179 11.10 16.46 7.87
CA ASN A 179 9.73 16.48 7.34
C ASN A 179 8.75 16.29 8.49
N LEU A 180 7.80 17.21 8.62
CA LEU A 180 6.68 17.11 9.53
C LEU A 180 5.41 16.99 8.70
N TYR A 181 4.55 16.05 9.06
CA TYR A 181 3.30 15.86 8.37
C TYR A 181 2.19 15.44 9.33
N GLY A 182 0.97 15.77 8.95
CA GLY A 182 -0.16 15.39 9.77
C GLY A 182 -1.48 15.54 9.05
N LYS A 183 -2.48 14.86 9.61
CA LYS A 183 -3.84 14.83 9.09
C LYS A 183 -4.82 14.83 10.25
N VAL A 184 -5.82 15.68 10.18
CA VAL A 184 -6.88 15.79 11.19
C VAL A 184 -8.22 15.70 10.52
N ASN A 185 -9.07 14.79 10.99
CA ASN A 185 -10.44 14.62 10.57
C ASN A 185 -11.38 15.15 11.65
N HIS A 186 -12.35 15.94 11.27
CA HIS A 186 -13.46 16.35 12.12
C HIS A 186 -14.76 16.26 11.34
N LYS A 187 -15.60 15.27 11.67
CA LYS A 187 -16.85 14.97 10.97
C LYS A 187 -16.61 14.74 9.46
N LYS A 188 -17.08 15.67 8.62
CA LYS A 188 -16.95 15.62 7.16
C LYS A 188 -15.73 16.37 6.62
N SER A 189 -14.99 17.07 7.50
CA SER A 189 -13.83 17.87 7.11
C SER A 189 -12.53 17.12 7.40
N GLU A 190 -11.59 17.24 6.49
CA GLU A 190 -10.26 16.66 6.58
C GLU A 190 -9.24 17.75 6.29
N PHE A 191 -8.26 17.89 7.17
CA PHE A 191 -7.17 18.86 7.06
C PHE A 191 -5.84 18.12 7.07
N GLY A 192 -5.05 18.30 6.02
CA GLY A 192 -3.68 17.81 5.94
C GLY A 192 -2.70 18.97 5.98
N PHE A 193 -1.53 18.75 6.55
CA PHE A 193 -0.40 19.66 6.45
C PHE A 193 0.90 18.86 6.29
N SER A 194 1.85 19.44 5.58
CA SER A 194 3.22 18.97 5.53
C SER A 194 4.17 20.16 5.55
N TYR A 195 5.33 19.97 6.16
CA TYR A 195 6.41 20.97 6.19
C TYR A 195 7.74 20.26 6.03
N TYR A 196 8.54 20.73 5.08
CA TYR A 196 9.87 20.22 4.80
C TYR A 196 10.92 21.28 5.05
N MET A 197 12.07 20.89 5.63
CA MET A 197 13.26 21.71 5.79
C MET A 197 14.51 20.88 5.52
N GLY A 198 15.36 21.33 4.62
CA GLY A 198 16.58 20.64 4.21
C GLY A 198 17.82 21.52 4.33
N PRO A 199 18.42 21.69 5.53
CA PRO A 199 19.70 22.39 5.64
C PRO A 199 20.83 21.61 4.98
N ARG A 200 21.71 22.34 4.30
CA ARG A 200 22.90 21.84 3.63
C ARG A 200 24.08 22.73 3.96
N ASP A 201 25.10 22.16 4.52
CA ASP A 201 26.36 22.85 4.80
C ASP A 201 27.47 22.27 3.93
N PHE A 202 28.06 23.09 3.10
CA PHE A 202 29.14 22.76 2.20
C PHE A 202 30.42 23.42 2.72
N ASN A 203 31.24 22.64 3.43
CA ASN A 203 32.51 23.06 3.94
C ASN A 203 33.65 22.46 3.12
N GLY A 204 34.62 23.28 2.75
CA GLY A 204 35.84 22.84 2.09
C GLY A 204 35.63 22.29 0.70
N MET A 205 34.57 22.70 0.01
CA MET A 205 34.38 22.34 -1.38
C MET A 205 35.43 23.04 -2.23
N TYR A 206 36.25 22.27 -2.87
CA TYR A 206 37.20 22.77 -3.87
C TYR A 206 37.21 21.81 -5.06
N ARG A 207 37.62 22.32 -6.19
CA ARG A 207 37.76 21.53 -7.42
C ARG A 207 39.20 21.77 -7.93
N ASP A 208 39.97 20.70 -7.91
CA ASP A 208 41.24 20.64 -8.63
C ASP A 208 40.98 19.89 -9.94
N ASN A 209 41.30 20.54 -11.06
CA ASN A 209 41.13 19.99 -12.37
C ASN A 209 42.49 20.08 -13.13
N GLU A 210 42.91 18.97 -13.70
CA GLU A 210 44.09 18.88 -14.54
C GLU A 210 43.66 18.33 -15.88
N GLU A 211 43.86 19.11 -16.94
CA GLU A 211 43.50 18.78 -18.29
C GLU A 211 44.75 18.81 -19.17
N GLU A 212 44.91 17.82 -20.03
CA GLU A 212 46.01 17.73 -20.95
C GLU A 212 45.45 17.61 -22.38
N PHE A 213 45.82 18.55 -23.25
CA PHE A 213 45.37 18.64 -24.62
C PHE A 213 46.56 18.35 -25.54
N HIS A 214 46.48 17.29 -26.33
CA HIS A 214 47.43 16.99 -27.37
C HIS A 214 47.00 17.66 -28.69
N LEU A 215 47.75 18.64 -29.12
CA LEU A 215 47.46 19.39 -30.33
C LEU A 215 48.04 18.68 -31.58
N ALA A 216 47.46 18.98 -32.76
CA ALA A 216 47.82 18.33 -34.01
C ALA A 216 49.29 18.61 -34.48
N ASP A 217 49.90 19.66 -33.92
CA ASP A 217 51.30 20.03 -34.17
C ASP A 217 52.31 19.26 -33.28
N GLY A 218 51.80 18.34 -32.43
CA GLY A 218 52.62 17.58 -31.49
C GLY A 218 52.89 18.29 -30.16
N THR A 219 52.39 19.48 -29.97
CA THR A 219 52.47 20.17 -28.66
C THR A 219 51.44 19.68 -27.70
N THR A 220 51.79 19.65 -26.41
CA THR A 220 50.88 19.30 -25.31
C THR A 220 50.62 20.54 -24.48
N LEU A 221 49.34 20.92 -24.40
CA LEU A 221 48.92 21.98 -23.52
C LEU A 221 48.34 21.37 -22.21
N ARG A 222 48.91 21.74 -21.09
CA ARG A 222 48.47 21.34 -19.76
C ARG A 222 47.79 22.51 -19.05
N ARG A 223 46.50 22.32 -18.68
CA ARG A 223 45.71 23.25 -17.95
C ARG A 223 45.54 22.73 -16.52
N LEU A 224 45.98 23.54 -15.55
CA LEU A 224 45.79 23.23 -14.12
C LEU A 224 44.90 24.30 -13.50
N GLU A 225 43.77 23.85 -13.00
CA GLU A 225 42.84 24.66 -12.23
C GLU A 225 42.93 24.23 -10.74
N LYS A 226 43.31 25.15 -9.87
CA LYS A 226 43.26 24.95 -8.42
C LYS A 226 42.18 25.83 -7.83
N GLY A 227 41.17 25.19 -7.20
CA GLY A 227 40.12 25.86 -6.50
C GLY A 227 40.49 26.16 -5.06
N GLU A 228 40.11 27.32 -4.55
CA GLU A 228 40.19 27.59 -3.12
C GLU A 228 39.02 26.97 -2.36
N PRO A 229 39.24 26.43 -1.15
CA PRO A 229 38.16 25.89 -0.34
C PRO A 229 37.08 26.94 -0.07
N SER A 230 35.86 26.63 -0.46
CA SER A 230 34.71 27.51 -0.21
C SER A 230 33.80 26.95 0.88
N LYS A 231 33.06 27.84 1.53
CA LYS A 231 32.04 27.51 2.51
C LYS A 231 30.71 28.11 2.04
N ALA A 232 29.69 27.28 1.98
CA ALA A 232 28.34 27.70 1.66
C ALA A 232 27.33 26.97 2.56
N THR A 233 26.35 27.70 3.07
CA THR A 233 25.21 27.12 3.81
C THR A 233 23.94 27.45 3.05
N MET A 234 23.15 26.44 2.75
CA MET A 234 21.87 26.57 2.07
C MET A 234 20.79 25.95 2.94
N CYS A 235 19.60 26.51 2.91
CA CYS A 235 18.42 25.91 3.52
C CYS A 235 17.31 25.86 2.48
N GLN A 236 16.77 24.67 2.25
CA GLN A 236 15.65 24.44 1.35
C GLN A 236 14.38 24.25 2.19
N HIS A 237 13.31 24.97 1.84
CA HIS A 237 12.01 24.90 2.49
C HIS A 237 10.94 24.38 1.53
#